data_d909c408a139f4e5fd8ae8956a4be032
#
_entry.id   d909c408a139f4e5fd8ae8956a4be032
#
_cell.length_a   1.000
_cell.length_b   1.000
_cell.length_c   1.000
_cell.angle_alpha   90.00
_cell.angle_beta   90.00
_cell.angle_gamma   90.00
#
_symmetry.space_group_name_H-M   'P 1'
#
loop_
_entity.id
_entity.type
_entity.pdbx_description
1 polymer ?
#
loop_
_entity_poly.entity_id
_entity_poly.type
_entity_poly.pdbx_seq_one_letter_code
_entity_poly.pdbx_strand_id
1 'polypeptide(L)'
;MKKKIVLLIFLSVLLVGGVMAGLYWDPIIDRLPIDQSGWDVTENRGRCYLDEDGDPITGWQVVDSDVYYFEPVSGQMQIRWQDIGGSRYYLGNDGIRRTGWQDVGGSRYYLGADGVMVTGWQTIDGRQYYMGEDGAMVTGWLELDGVRCYLGEDGTPHSGWLEQSEGSYYLGENGIPHTGWLELDGNTYYLDETGVVEIDFAKPAPFEPGFVNFKGYLYYVQEDGYFLKNGNVGELQFGANGRYTSGDEALDGYVAQVLEGVIAENPGKDRLGLLRAAYDHCINGAFKYLKGNIYKKGHTGWEVADAKSMFEKGRGNCYNFAAAFWALARGLGYEAHGLAGFVTTLVQPHGWVWMELDGVEYFFDPELHYDYIYDKREVKDMFMLAVADAGWWHYDWTPVNKGA
;
A
#
# COMPACT_ATOMS: atom_id res chain seq x y z
N MET A 1 37.44 -50.67 6.40
CA MET A 1 37.50 -52.01 5.74
C MET A 1 38.69 -52.84 6.14
N LYS A 2 39.85 -52.30 6.47
CA LYS A 2 41.04 -53.10 6.88
C LYS A 2 40.95 -53.68 8.32
N LYS A 3 40.27 -52.99 9.26
CA LYS A 3 40.15 -53.45 10.68
C LYS A 3 39.18 -54.65 10.86
N LYS A 4 38.18 -54.84 10.02
CA LYS A 4 37.23 -56.00 10.11
C LYS A 4 37.83 -57.33 9.62
N ILE A 5 38.88 -57.29 8.78
CA ILE A 5 39.52 -58.49 8.23
C ILE A 5 40.46 -59.14 9.27
N VAL A 6 41.08 -58.39 10.15
CA VAL A 6 42.00 -58.91 11.19
C VAL A 6 41.24 -59.67 12.27
N LEU A 7 40.04 -59.24 12.66
CA LEU A 7 39.22 -59.94 13.68
C LEU A 7 38.66 -61.27 13.21
N LEU A 8 38.35 -61.42 11.90
CA LEU A 8 37.84 -62.67 11.32
C LEU A 8 38.91 -63.74 11.16
N ILE A 9 40.22 -63.40 11.02
CA ILE A 9 41.34 -64.35 10.92
C ILE A 9 41.69 -64.97 12.28
N PHE A 10 41.48 -64.23 13.38
CA PHE A 10 41.73 -64.79 14.73
C PHE A 10 40.66 -65.77 15.21
N LEU A 11 39.38 -65.61 14.76
CA LEU A 11 38.31 -66.58 15.13
C LEU A 11 38.38 -67.87 14.38
N SER A 12 39.03 -67.93 13.21
CA SER A 12 39.14 -69.16 12.42
C SER A 12 40.27 -70.10 12.85
N VAL A 13 41.21 -69.59 13.69
CA VAL A 13 42.32 -70.42 14.19
C VAL A 13 41.98 -71.17 15.51
N LEU A 14 40.91 -70.72 16.20
CA LEU A 14 40.46 -71.29 17.49
C LEU A 14 39.56 -72.57 17.38
N LEU A 15 39.15 -72.98 16.16
CA LEU A 15 38.19 -74.07 15.96
C LEU A 15 38.78 -75.35 15.43
N VAL A 16 40.10 -75.50 15.21
CA VAL A 16 40.76 -76.71 14.79
C VAL A 16 42.00 -76.99 15.64
N GLY A 17 41.80 -77.59 16.81
CA GLY A 17 42.93 -78.06 17.61
C GLY A 17 42.61 -78.20 19.08
N GLY A 18 41.81 -79.14 19.46
CA GLY A 18 41.77 -79.61 20.83
C GLY A 18 43.04 -80.40 21.13
N VAL A 19 43.90 -79.83 21.99
CA VAL A 19 44.68 -80.56 23.01
C VAL A 19 45.47 -79.49 23.81
N MET A 20 45.40 -79.58 25.11
CA MET A 20 46.07 -78.87 26.16
C MET A 20 47.49 -78.44 25.87
N ALA A 21 47.79 -77.20 25.86
CA ALA A 21 49.07 -76.67 26.27
C ALA A 21 48.80 -75.25 26.90
N GLY A 22 49.33 -75.07 28.07
CA GLY A 22 49.22 -73.90 28.86
C GLY A 22 49.48 -72.65 28.01
N LEU A 23 48.48 -71.80 27.93
CA LEU A 23 48.59 -70.45 27.32
C LEU A 23 49.63 -69.67 28.10
N TYR A 24 50.79 -69.49 27.52
CA TYR A 24 51.67 -68.37 27.89
C TYR A 24 50.99 -67.13 27.45
N TRP A 25 50.43 -66.40 28.39
CA TRP A 25 50.03 -65.03 28.16
C TRP A 25 51.30 -64.22 27.80
N ASP A 26 51.37 -63.77 26.59
CA ASP A 26 52.40 -62.80 26.19
C ASP A 26 52.08 -61.44 26.78
N PRO A 27 52.80 -60.94 27.78
CA PRO A 27 52.51 -59.65 28.46
C PRO A 27 52.72 -58.43 27.56
N ILE A 28 53.09 -58.66 26.28
CA ILE A 28 53.31 -57.56 25.34
C ILE A 28 52.01 -57.20 24.61
N ILE A 29 51.02 -58.11 24.51
CA ILE A 29 49.74 -57.85 23.87
C ILE A 29 48.83 -56.97 24.74
N ASP A 30 49.01 -57.00 26.07
CA ASP A 30 48.27 -56.17 27.03
C ASP A 30 48.75 -54.71 27.08
N ARG A 31 49.74 -54.30 26.27
CA ARG A 31 50.35 -52.94 26.30
C ARG A 31 50.13 -52.15 25.00
N LEU A 32 49.47 -52.68 24.03
CA LEU A 32 49.05 -51.91 22.90
C LEU A 32 47.71 -51.23 23.26
N PRO A 33 47.60 -49.92 23.26
CA PRO A 33 46.33 -49.26 23.49
C PRO A 33 45.35 -49.74 22.41
N ILE A 34 44.34 -50.46 22.84
CA ILE A 34 43.23 -50.83 21.94
C ILE A 34 42.53 -49.50 21.63
N ASP A 35 42.63 -49.04 20.40
CA ASP A 35 41.87 -47.90 19.91
C ASP A 35 40.39 -48.11 20.22
N GLN A 36 39.89 -47.46 21.25
CA GLN A 36 38.49 -47.53 21.71
C GLN A 36 37.63 -46.41 21.09
N SER A 37 38.19 -45.65 20.17
CA SER A 37 37.48 -44.54 19.52
C SER A 37 36.34 -45.04 18.67
N GLY A 38 35.28 -44.23 18.60
CA GLY A 38 34.15 -44.46 17.71
C GLY A 38 32.79 -44.37 18.39
N TRP A 39 31.79 -44.66 17.59
CA TRP A 39 30.39 -44.60 18.05
C TRP A 39 30.08 -45.73 19.06
N ASP A 40 29.52 -45.31 20.21
CA ASP A 40 29.04 -46.18 21.25
C ASP A 40 27.61 -45.89 21.65
N VAL A 41 26.87 -46.90 22.13
CA VAL A 41 25.51 -46.78 22.64
C VAL A 41 25.45 -47.47 23.99
N THR A 42 25.39 -46.67 25.05
CA THR A 42 25.28 -47.19 26.40
C THR A 42 23.86 -47.01 26.94
N GLU A 43 23.40 -47.98 27.80
CA GLU A 43 22.09 -47.89 28.44
C GLU A 43 21.88 -46.58 29.26
N ASN A 44 22.97 -46.03 29.82
CA ASN A 44 22.91 -44.87 30.70
C ASN A 44 23.20 -43.53 30.03
N ARG A 45 23.85 -43.53 28.85
CA ARG A 45 24.30 -42.26 28.16
C ARG A 45 23.64 -42.09 26.78
N GLY A 46 22.96 -43.08 26.26
CA GLY A 46 22.46 -43.04 24.89
C GLY A 46 23.61 -43.16 23.87
N ARG A 47 23.47 -42.51 22.69
CA ARG A 47 24.52 -42.54 21.65
C ARG A 47 25.56 -41.45 21.96
N CYS A 48 26.85 -41.86 22.02
CA CYS A 48 28.01 -40.98 22.23
C CYS A 48 29.12 -41.36 21.22
N TYR A 49 30.16 -40.58 21.16
CA TYR A 49 31.38 -40.88 20.43
C TYR A 49 32.57 -40.86 21.40
N LEU A 50 33.38 -41.88 21.40
CA LEU A 50 34.52 -42.05 22.26
C LEU A 50 35.79 -41.62 21.55
N ASP A 51 36.72 -40.98 22.28
CA ASP A 51 38.06 -40.69 21.83
C ASP A 51 39.00 -41.94 21.91
N GLU A 52 40.27 -41.73 21.62
CA GLU A 52 41.26 -42.84 21.62
C GLU A 52 41.48 -43.47 23.01
N ASP A 53 41.19 -42.74 24.06
CA ASP A 53 41.29 -43.16 25.46
C ASP A 53 40.01 -43.88 25.94
N GLY A 54 38.94 -43.84 25.11
CA GLY A 54 37.62 -44.42 25.44
C GLY A 54 36.73 -43.46 26.24
N ASP A 55 37.08 -42.20 26.30
CA ASP A 55 36.29 -41.18 26.98
C ASP A 55 35.29 -40.52 26.00
N PRO A 56 34.05 -40.19 26.44
CA PRO A 56 33.07 -39.50 25.59
C PRO A 56 33.52 -38.09 25.22
N ILE A 57 33.57 -37.75 23.94
CA ILE A 57 33.78 -36.38 23.46
C ILE A 57 32.58 -35.50 23.78
N THR A 58 32.80 -34.20 23.94
CA THR A 58 31.77 -33.24 24.33
C THR A 58 31.78 -31.98 23.45
N GLY A 59 30.69 -31.20 23.48
CA GLY A 59 30.58 -29.97 22.71
C GLY A 59 30.43 -30.21 21.21
N TRP A 60 30.76 -29.20 20.41
CA TRP A 60 30.76 -29.31 18.95
C TRP A 60 31.94 -30.15 18.45
N GLN A 61 31.65 -31.17 17.66
CA GLN A 61 32.66 -32.08 17.13
C GLN A 61 32.39 -32.39 15.65
N VAL A 62 33.47 -32.60 14.91
CA VAL A 62 33.43 -33.09 13.53
C VAL A 62 33.79 -34.57 13.50
N VAL A 63 32.86 -35.41 13.10
CA VAL A 63 33.08 -36.86 12.99
C VAL A 63 32.72 -37.27 11.54
N ASP A 64 33.67 -37.89 10.83
CA ASP A 64 33.49 -38.33 9.42
C ASP A 64 32.97 -37.19 8.47
N SER A 65 33.43 -35.94 8.69
CA SER A 65 33.03 -34.73 7.94
C SER A 65 31.66 -34.16 8.32
N ASP A 66 30.91 -34.76 9.19
CA ASP A 66 29.65 -34.26 9.71
C ASP A 66 29.83 -33.56 11.07
N VAL A 67 29.00 -32.58 11.37
CA VAL A 67 29.05 -31.83 12.59
C VAL A 67 27.98 -32.30 13.56
N TYR A 68 28.42 -32.64 14.79
CA TYR A 68 27.57 -33.10 15.88
C TYR A 68 27.74 -32.24 17.12
N TYR A 69 26.76 -32.27 18.02
CA TYR A 69 26.89 -31.68 19.35
C TYR A 69 26.63 -32.77 20.40
N PHE A 70 27.58 -32.86 21.32
CA PHE A 70 27.53 -33.75 22.46
C PHE A 70 27.37 -32.97 23.75
N GLU A 71 26.43 -33.37 24.60
CA GLU A 71 26.14 -32.72 25.85
C GLU A 71 27.42 -32.62 26.74
N PRO A 72 27.74 -31.42 27.29
CA PRO A 72 29.03 -31.18 27.93
C PRO A 72 29.34 -32.02 29.16
N VAL A 73 28.33 -32.59 29.86
CA VAL A 73 28.49 -33.36 31.07
C VAL A 73 28.49 -34.89 30.80
N SER A 74 27.53 -35.33 30.00
CA SER A 74 27.32 -36.76 29.75
C SER A 74 28.01 -37.27 28.48
N GLY A 75 28.37 -36.38 27.56
CA GLY A 75 28.84 -36.78 26.21
C GLY A 75 27.74 -37.33 25.34
N GLN A 76 26.45 -37.19 25.71
CA GLN A 76 25.34 -37.69 24.92
C GLN A 76 25.16 -36.90 23.63
N MET A 77 25.08 -37.55 22.49
CA MET A 77 24.75 -36.93 21.20
C MET A 77 23.39 -36.29 21.25
N GLN A 78 23.32 -35.00 20.92
CA GLN A 78 22.06 -34.24 20.87
C GLN A 78 21.39 -34.38 19.51
N ILE A 79 20.06 -34.27 19.51
CA ILE A 79 19.19 -34.32 18.32
C ILE A 79 18.09 -33.27 18.41
N ARG A 80 17.45 -32.96 17.27
CA ARG A 80 16.37 -31.98 17.18
C ARG A 80 16.83 -30.57 17.51
N TRP A 81 15.93 -29.72 17.95
CA TRP A 81 16.22 -28.33 18.32
C TRP A 81 17.10 -28.26 19.58
N GLN A 82 18.17 -27.50 19.49
CA GLN A 82 19.12 -27.26 20.61
C GLN A 82 19.46 -25.78 20.68
N ASP A 83 19.39 -25.20 21.87
CA ASP A 83 19.83 -23.85 22.18
C ASP A 83 21.25 -23.93 22.78
N ILE A 84 22.25 -23.51 22.00
CA ILE A 84 23.66 -23.65 22.34
C ILE A 84 24.36 -22.30 22.19
N GLY A 85 24.94 -21.79 23.29
CA GLY A 85 25.68 -20.54 23.25
C GLY A 85 24.84 -19.32 22.83
N GLY A 86 23.53 -19.31 23.07
CA GLY A 86 22.63 -18.23 22.68
C GLY A 86 22.13 -18.30 21.23
N SER A 87 22.50 -19.32 20.48
CA SER A 87 22.03 -19.59 19.11
C SER A 87 21.26 -20.88 19.06
N ARG A 88 20.26 -20.96 18.17
CA ARG A 88 19.41 -22.15 18.01
C ARG A 88 19.82 -22.94 16.78
N TYR A 89 19.97 -24.26 16.95
CA TYR A 89 20.40 -25.22 15.93
C TYR A 89 19.40 -26.35 15.80
N TYR A 90 19.35 -26.96 14.63
CA TYR A 90 18.60 -28.20 14.43
C TYR A 90 19.55 -29.35 14.07
N LEU A 91 19.55 -30.37 14.90
CA LEU A 91 20.29 -31.60 14.71
C LEU A 91 19.30 -32.66 14.23
N GLY A 92 19.60 -33.36 13.14
CA GLY A 92 18.75 -34.41 12.64
C GLY A 92 18.60 -35.58 13.66
N ASN A 93 17.70 -36.52 13.39
CA ASN A 93 17.60 -37.73 14.21
C ASN A 93 18.88 -38.57 14.19
N ASP A 94 19.75 -38.34 13.22
CA ASP A 94 21.10 -38.92 13.09
C ASP A 94 22.14 -38.14 13.91
N GLY A 95 21.77 -37.01 14.52
CA GLY A 95 22.63 -36.10 15.28
C GLY A 95 23.37 -35.07 14.41
N ILE A 96 23.28 -35.13 13.09
CA ILE A 96 24.01 -34.22 12.19
C ILE A 96 23.38 -32.84 12.22
N ARG A 97 24.22 -31.80 12.40
CA ARG A 97 23.80 -30.41 12.30
C ARG A 97 23.25 -30.09 10.91
N ARG A 98 22.03 -29.59 10.86
CA ARG A 98 21.38 -29.21 9.60
C ARG A 98 21.77 -27.78 9.21
N THR A 99 21.70 -27.52 7.90
CA THR A 99 21.87 -26.20 7.27
C THR A 99 20.83 -26.05 6.15
N GLY A 100 20.59 -24.82 5.69
CA GLY A 100 19.60 -24.55 4.65
C GLY A 100 18.17 -24.77 5.12
N TRP A 101 17.27 -24.97 4.16
CA TRP A 101 15.84 -25.17 4.43
C TRP A 101 15.56 -26.49 5.15
N GLN A 102 14.75 -26.42 6.23
CA GLN A 102 14.31 -27.57 7.02
C GLN A 102 12.80 -27.50 7.26
N ASP A 103 12.08 -28.56 6.98
CA ASP A 103 10.67 -28.71 7.32
C ASP A 103 10.54 -29.51 8.62
N VAL A 104 10.10 -28.87 9.70
CA VAL A 104 10.06 -29.45 11.04
C VAL A 104 8.73 -29.13 11.70
N GLY A 105 7.97 -30.15 12.07
CA GLY A 105 6.73 -29.97 12.82
C GLY A 105 5.61 -29.21 12.06
N GLY A 106 5.64 -29.21 10.74
CA GLY A 106 4.68 -28.51 9.89
C GLY A 106 5.04 -27.06 9.58
N SER A 107 6.15 -26.55 10.10
CA SER A 107 6.72 -25.23 9.79
C SER A 107 8.03 -25.37 9.05
N ARG A 108 8.36 -24.36 8.24
CA ARG A 108 9.58 -24.31 7.45
C ARG A 108 10.56 -23.32 8.07
N TYR A 109 11.81 -23.74 8.23
CA TYR A 109 12.89 -22.97 8.85
C TYR A 109 14.07 -22.85 7.91
N TYR A 110 14.90 -21.84 8.10
CA TYR A 110 16.19 -21.72 7.41
C TYR A 110 17.33 -21.66 8.43
N LEU A 111 18.32 -22.49 8.21
CA LEU A 111 19.54 -22.56 9.02
C LEU A 111 20.70 -22.05 8.18
N GLY A 112 21.46 -21.10 8.68
CA GLY A 112 22.62 -20.56 8.01
C GLY A 112 23.68 -21.63 7.68
N ALA A 113 24.72 -21.27 6.95
CA ALA A 113 25.85 -22.17 6.66
C ALA A 113 26.56 -22.64 7.92
N ASP A 114 26.49 -21.87 8.99
CA ASP A 114 26.97 -22.20 10.34
C ASP A 114 25.99 -23.07 11.13
N GLY A 115 24.80 -23.35 10.59
CA GLY A 115 23.70 -24.10 11.21
C GLY A 115 22.84 -23.30 12.15
N VAL A 116 23.09 -22.00 12.34
CA VAL A 116 22.26 -21.14 13.19
C VAL A 116 20.91 -20.85 12.53
N MET A 117 19.83 -21.00 13.29
CA MET A 117 18.49 -20.62 12.87
C MET A 117 18.42 -19.09 12.65
N VAL A 118 17.92 -18.67 11.49
CA VAL A 118 17.75 -17.25 11.17
C VAL A 118 16.34 -16.77 11.50
N THR A 119 16.20 -15.46 11.78
CA THR A 119 14.94 -14.75 12.04
C THR A 119 14.91 -13.43 11.29
N GLY A 120 13.72 -12.81 11.16
CA GLY A 120 13.53 -11.56 10.44
C GLY A 120 13.64 -11.74 8.92
N TRP A 121 13.82 -10.61 8.22
CA TRP A 121 13.97 -10.62 6.76
C TRP A 121 15.27 -11.28 6.34
N GLN A 122 15.16 -12.25 5.41
CA GLN A 122 16.29 -12.98 4.84
C GLN A 122 16.24 -12.96 3.32
N THR A 123 17.41 -12.81 2.69
CA THR A 123 17.54 -13.01 1.24
C THR A 123 18.22 -14.35 1.01
N ILE A 124 17.46 -15.33 0.50
CA ILE A 124 17.91 -16.69 0.24
C ILE A 124 17.75 -16.96 -1.25
N ASP A 125 18.85 -17.30 -1.92
CA ASP A 125 18.89 -17.55 -3.37
C ASP A 125 18.25 -16.42 -4.20
N GLY A 126 18.47 -15.15 -3.78
CA GLY A 126 17.97 -13.94 -4.45
C GLY A 126 16.49 -13.62 -4.20
N ARG A 127 15.78 -14.40 -3.36
CA ARG A 127 14.40 -14.14 -2.96
C ARG A 127 14.32 -13.71 -1.50
N GLN A 128 13.35 -12.85 -1.19
CA GLN A 128 13.10 -12.39 0.16
C GLN A 128 12.11 -13.29 0.88
N TYR A 129 12.40 -13.58 2.15
CA TYR A 129 11.55 -14.33 3.07
C TYR A 129 11.54 -13.64 4.42
N TYR A 130 10.46 -13.78 5.16
CA TYR A 130 10.42 -13.36 6.55
C TYR A 130 10.31 -14.57 7.47
N MET A 131 11.28 -14.68 8.37
CA MET A 131 11.33 -15.72 9.41
C MET A 131 10.86 -15.08 10.73
N GLY A 132 9.81 -15.64 11.34
CA GLY A 132 9.29 -15.15 12.61
C GLY A 132 10.32 -15.19 13.73
N GLU A 133 9.97 -14.67 14.90
CA GLU A 133 10.84 -14.71 16.08
C GLU A 133 11.16 -16.15 16.52
N ASP A 134 10.25 -17.08 16.26
CA ASP A 134 10.43 -18.52 16.48
C ASP A 134 11.25 -19.20 15.37
N GLY A 135 11.63 -18.46 14.32
CA GLY A 135 12.36 -18.90 13.14
C GLY A 135 11.51 -19.57 12.06
N ALA A 136 10.20 -19.69 12.25
CA ALA A 136 9.33 -20.26 11.23
C ALA A 136 9.13 -19.26 10.06
N MET A 137 9.14 -19.76 8.82
CA MET A 137 8.82 -18.97 7.63
C MET A 137 7.37 -18.48 7.72
N VAL A 138 7.18 -17.17 7.57
CA VAL A 138 5.86 -16.54 7.60
C VAL A 138 5.25 -16.57 6.20
N THR A 139 3.94 -16.79 6.12
CA THR A 139 3.11 -16.72 4.90
C THR A 139 1.82 -15.94 5.24
N GLY A 140 1.15 -15.40 4.22
CA GLY A 140 -0.04 -14.57 4.42
C GLY A 140 0.30 -13.13 4.82
N TRP A 141 -0.64 -12.46 5.50
CA TRP A 141 -0.46 -11.09 5.93
C TRP A 141 0.58 -10.96 7.05
N LEU A 142 1.54 -10.08 6.85
CA LEU A 142 2.57 -9.68 7.79
C LEU A 142 2.48 -8.17 8.04
N GLU A 143 2.46 -7.77 9.30
CA GLU A 143 2.50 -6.36 9.71
C GLU A 143 3.74 -6.12 10.57
N LEU A 144 4.59 -5.19 10.12
CA LEU A 144 5.83 -4.80 10.79
C LEU A 144 5.98 -3.29 10.76
N ASP A 145 6.19 -2.69 11.93
CA ASP A 145 6.41 -1.24 12.07
C ASP A 145 5.33 -0.38 11.39
N GLY A 146 4.08 -0.85 11.39
CA GLY A 146 2.95 -0.19 10.74
C GLY A 146 2.88 -0.36 9.22
N VAL A 147 3.76 -1.19 8.63
CA VAL A 147 3.71 -1.58 7.22
C VAL A 147 3.12 -2.97 7.08
N ARG A 148 2.06 -3.09 6.31
CA ARG A 148 1.40 -4.35 6.01
C ARG A 148 1.86 -4.86 4.64
N CYS A 149 2.26 -6.15 4.56
CA CYS A 149 2.56 -6.81 3.29
C CYS A 149 2.02 -8.24 3.28
N TYR A 150 1.84 -8.81 2.10
CA TYR A 150 1.38 -10.19 1.94
C TYR A 150 2.47 -11.08 1.37
N LEU A 151 2.74 -12.18 2.06
CA LEU A 151 3.68 -13.23 1.64
C LEU A 151 2.88 -14.41 1.09
N GLY A 152 3.22 -14.85 -0.09
CA GLY A 152 2.61 -16.02 -0.74
C GLY A 152 2.82 -17.32 0.04
N GLU A 153 2.21 -18.40 -0.40
CA GLU A 153 2.39 -19.74 0.19
C GLU A 153 3.85 -20.22 0.10
N ASP A 154 4.61 -19.72 -0.86
CA ASP A 154 6.04 -19.99 -0.99
C ASP A 154 6.91 -19.14 -0.04
N GLY A 155 6.31 -18.24 0.74
CA GLY A 155 6.95 -17.32 1.68
C GLY A 155 7.56 -16.07 1.06
N THR A 156 7.44 -15.88 -0.26
CA THR A 156 7.93 -14.64 -0.93
C THR A 156 6.85 -13.56 -1.00
N PRO A 157 7.20 -12.26 -1.10
CA PRO A 157 6.22 -11.21 -1.33
C PRO A 157 5.37 -11.51 -2.57
N HIS A 158 4.05 -11.47 -2.41
CA HIS A 158 3.10 -11.61 -3.51
C HIS A 158 2.93 -10.27 -4.22
N SER A 159 2.84 -10.27 -5.55
CA SER A 159 2.58 -9.08 -6.36
C SER A 159 1.40 -9.27 -7.30
N GLY A 160 0.73 -8.16 -7.66
CA GLY A 160 -0.47 -8.18 -8.48
C GLY A 160 -1.75 -8.40 -7.67
N TRP A 161 -2.79 -8.91 -8.32
CA TRP A 161 -4.09 -9.11 -7.70
C TRP A 161 -4.08 -10.20 -6.65
N LEU A 162 -4.72 -9.92 -5.51
CA LEU A 162 -4.95 -10.85 -4.41
C LEU A 162 -6.42 -10.78 -4.00
N GLU A 163 -7.12 -11.92 -4.11
CA GLU A 163 -8.50 -12.07 -3.66
C GLU A 163 -8.52 -12.62 -2.24
N GLN A 164 -9.24 -11.95 -1.34
CA GLN A 164 -9.44 -12.37 0.05
C GLN A 164 -10.93 -12.26 0.43
N SER A 165 -11.30 -12.76 1.59
CA SER A 165 -12.68 -12.67 2.11
C SER A 165 -13.17 -11.24 2.28
N GLU A 166 -12.25 -10.32 2.61
CA GLU A 166 -12.52 -8.89 2.81
C GLU A 166 -12.67 -8.13 1.48
N GLY A 167 -12.17 -8.70 0.35
CA GLY A 167 -12.21 -8.11 -0.98
C GLY A 167 -10.92 -8.33 -1.78
N SER A 168 -10.83 -7.63 -2.90
CA SER A 168 -9.68 -7.68 -3.81
C SER A 168 -8.65 -6.63 -3.44
N TYR A 169 -7.39 -7.00 -3.50
CA TYR A 169 -6.23 -6.12 -3.30
C TYR A 169 -5.36 -6.09 -4.56
N TYR A 170 -4.62 -5.02 -4.78
CA TYR A 170 -3.52 -5.00 -5.73
C TYR A 170 -2.21 -4.71 -5.00
N LEU A 171 -1.26 -5.66 -5.09
CA LEU A 171 -0.02 -5.63 -4.34
C LEU A 171 1.16 -5.25 -5.23
N GLY A 172 2.05 -4.40 -4.72
CA GLY A 172 3.32 -4.11 -5.35
C GLY A 172 4.29 -5.30 -5.29
N GLU A 173 5.45 -5.18 -5.94
CA GLU A 173 6.49 -6.23 -5.97
C GLU A 173 7.00 -6.61 -4.57
N ASN A 174 6.86 -5.73 -3.59
CA ASN A 174 7.22 -5.95 -2.19
C ASN A 174 6.07 -6.52 -1.34
N GLY A 175 4.95 -6.89 -1.95
CA GLY A 175 3.76 -7.42 -1.28
C GLY A 175 2.92 -6.36 -0.56
N ILE A 176 3.26 -5.06 -0.64
CA ILE A 176 2.53 -3.99 0.02
C ILE A 176 1.28 -3.62 -0.81
N PRO A 177 0.08 -3.52 -0.19
CA PRO A 177 -1.11 -3.10 -0.89
C PRO A 177 -1.00 -1.68 -1.45
N HIS A 178 -1.44 -1.52 -2.69
CA HIS A 178 -1.71 -0.20 -3.25
C HIS A 178 -2.92 0.42 -2.56
N THR A 179 -2.91 1.74 -2.36
CA THR A 179 -4.02 2.52 -1.81
C THR A 179 -4.31 3.72 -2.70
N GLY A 180 -5.54 4.21 -2.69
CA GLY A 180 -5.96 5.31 -3.55
C GLY A 180 -6.21 4.89 -5.00
N TRP A 181 -5.97 5.81 -5.93
CA TRP A 181 -6.24 5.61 -7.35
C TRP A 181 -5.21 4.69 -8.01
N LEU A 182 -5.70 3.73 -8.81
CA LEU A 182 -4.89 2.81 -9.60
C LEU A 182 -5.43 2.75 -11.03
N GLU A 183 -4.59 3.06 -12.00
CA GLU A 183 -4.83 2.83 -13.44
C GLU A 183 -4.06 1.58 -13.84
N LEU A 184 -4.78 0.55 -14.28
CA LEU A 184 -4.19 -0.72 -14.67
C LEU A 184 -4.90 -1.31 -15.88
N ASP A 185 -4.15 -1.63 -16.93
CA ASP A 185 -4.66 -2.23 -18.17
C ASP A 185 -5.85 -1.46 -18.81
N GLY A 186 -5.82 -0.12 -18.69
CA GLY A 186 -6.87 0.76 -19.21
C GLY A 186 -8.15 0.80 -18.36
N ASN A 187 -8.13 0.21 -17.19
CA ASN A 187 -9.20 0.30 -16.21
C ASN A 187 -8.78 1.10 -14.98
N THR A 188 -9.73 1.76 -14.36
CA THR A 188 -9.53 2.59 -13.17
C THR A 188 -10.11 1.88 -11.96
N TYR A 189 -9.37 1.90 -10.86
CA TYR A 189 -9.76 1.38 -9.55
C TYR A 189 -9.55 2.45 -8.48
N TYR A 190 -10.31 2.36 -7.41
CA TYR A 190 -9.98 3.06 -6.18
C TYR A 190 -9.90 2.05 -5.05
N LEU A 191 -8.77 2.06 -4.34
CA LEU A 191 -8.50 1.20 -3.21
C LEU A 191 -8.51 2.06 -1.93
N ASP A 192 -9.18 1.57 -0.89
CA ASP A 192 -9.29 2.25 0.39
C ASP A 192 -7.94 2.32 1.14
N GLU A 193 -7.94 2.88 2.34
CA GLU A 193 -6.74 3.03 3.17
C GLU A 193 -6.14 1.68 3.61
N THR A 194 -6.92 0.60 3.57
CA THR A 194 -6.47 -0.77 3.86
C THR A 194 -5.96 -1.51 2.64
N GLY A 195 -6.15 -0.93 1.44
CA GLY A 195 -5.79 -1.49 0.14
C GLY A 195 -6.87 -2.36 -0.49
N VAL A 196 -8.10 -2.38 0.07
CA VAL A 196 -9.24 -3.09 -0.52
C VAL A 196 -9.84 -2.26 -1.66
N VAL A 197 -10.18 -2.90 -2.79
CA VAL A 197 -10.88 -2.25 -3.90
C VAL A 197 -12.26 -1.79 -3.44
N GLU A 198 -12.45 -0.49 -3.31
CA GLU A 198 -13.73 0.16 -3.00
C GLU A 198 -14.56 0.35 -4.27
N ILE A 199 -13.92 0.78 -5.37
CA ILE A 199 -14.57 0.96 -6.68
C ILE A 199 -13.73 0.34 -7.79
N ASP A 200 -14.40 -0.48 -8.62
CA ASP A 200 -13.91 -0.99 -9.90
C ASP A 200 -14.75 -0.33 -11.01
N PHE A 201 -14.17 0.59 -11.75
CA PHE A 201 -14.85 1.36 -12.78
C PHE A 201 -15.21 0.55 -14.05
N ALA A 202 -14.85 -0.73 -14.11
CA ALA A 202 -15.34 -1.66 -15.13
C ALA A 202 -16.64 -2.37 -14.73
N LYS A 203 -17.06 -2.26 -13.47
CA LYS A 203 -18.27 -2.86 -12.90
C LYS A 203 -19.37 -1.81 -12.71
N PRO A 204 -20.63 -2.23 -12.47
CA PRO A 204 -21.69 -1.31 -12.09
C PRO A 204 -21.29 -0.50 -10.84
N ALA A 205 -21.58 0.81 -10.88
CA ALA A 205 -21.29 1.72 -9.79
C ALA A 205 -22.12 1.38 -8.54
N PRO A 206 -21.59 1.54 -7.34
CA PRO A 206 -22.35 1.37 -6.09
C PRO A 206 -23.22 2.59 -5.77
N PHE A 207 -23.65 3.35 -6.78
CA PHE A 207 -24.42 4.60 -6.67
C PHE A 207 -25.64 4.56 -7.56
N GLU A 208 -26.68 5.33 -7.19
CA GLU A 208 -27.85 5.58 -8.04
C GLU A 208 -27.48 6.41 -9.28
N PRO A 209 -28.24 6.28 -10.41
CA PRO A 209 -28.03 7.10 -11.59
C PRO A 209 -28.03 8.60 -11.32
N GLY A 210 -27.14 9.34 -11.97
CA GLY A 210 -26.99 10.77 -11.83
C GLY A 210 -25.56 11.23 -11.53
N PHE A 211 -25.42 12.48 -11.10
CA PHE A 211 -24.13 13.03 -10.71
C PHE A 211 -23.71 12.54 -9.32
N VAL A 212 -22.47 12.08 -9.22
CA VAL A 212 -21.85 11.57 -7.99
C VAL A 212 -20.51 12.22 -7.78
N ASN A 213 -20.27 12.76 -6.60
CA ASN A 213 -18.93 13.14 -6.17
C ASN A 213 -18.31 12.01 -5.35
N PHE A 214 -17.18 11.51 -5.81
CA PHE A 214 -16.40 10.51 -5.10
C PHE A 214 -14.94 10.97 -4.99
N LYS A 215 -14.43 11.08 -3.75
CA LYS A 215 -13.08 11.61 -3.46
C LYS A 215 -12.82 12.95 -4.15
N GLY A 216 -13.81 13.84 -4.09
CA GLY A 216 -13.76 15.18 -4.69
C GLY A 216 -13.93 15.26 -6.21
N TYR A 217 -13.83 14.13 -6.93
CA TYR A 217 -14.07 14.10 -8.37
C TYR A 217 -15.53 13.88 -8.70
N LEU A 218 -16.00 14.53 -9.76
CA LEU A 218 -17.37 14.37 -10.29
C LEU A 218 -17.39 13.21 -11.29
N TYR A 219 -18.40 12.35 -11.14
CA TYR A 219 -18.75 11.27 -12.05
C TYR A 219 -20.22 11.36 -12.43
N TYR A 220 -20.61 10.67 -13.49
CA TYR A 220 -22.00 10.47 -13.85
C TYR A 220 -22.29 8.98 -14.00
N VAL A 221 -23.25 8.49 -13.21
CA VAL A 221 -23.77 7.13 -13.31
C VAL A 221 -24.96 7.13 -14.28
N GLN A 222 -24.90 6.30 -15.30
CA GLN A 222 -25.94 6.16 -16.31
C GLN A 222 -27.09 5.29 -15.79
N GLU A 223 -28.23 5.27 -16.49
CA GLU A 223 -29.41 4.45 -16.13
C GLU A 223 -29.12 2.93 -16.11
N ASP A 224 -28.10 2.48 -16.85
CA ASP A 224 -27.63 1.09 -16.83
C ASP A 224 -26.72 0.75 -15.63
N GLY A 225 -26.48 1.73 -14.76
CA GLY A 225 -25.66 1.60 -13.56
C GLY A 225 -24.15 1.76 -13.77
N TYR A 226 -23.69 2.01 -15.00
CA TYR A 226 -22.25 2.20 -15.26
C TYR A 226 -21.83 3.67 -15.26
N PHE A 227 -20.58 3.93 -14.93
CA PHE A 227 -20.00 5.27 -15.05
C PHE A 227 -19.91 5.68 -16.52
N LEU A 228 -20.33 6.91 -16.83
CA LEU A 228 -20.14 7.51 -18.15
C LEU A 228 -18.65 7.75 -18.40
N LYS A 229 -18.14 7.21 -19.50
CA LYS A 229 -16.76 7.41 -19.98
C LYS A 229 -16.74 7.98 -21.39
N ASN A 230 -15.81 8.90 -21.67
CA ASN A 230 -15.64 9.54 -22.99
C ASN A 230 -16.96 10.12 -23.54
N GLY A 231 -17.73 10.82 -22.72
CA GLY A 231 -19.03 11.35 -23.09
C GLY A 231 -19.34 12.66 -22.36
N ASN A 232 -20.52 13.20 -22.65
CA ASN A 232 -20.96 14.46 -22.07
C ASN A 232 -22.33 14.32 -21.42
N VAL A 233 -22.56 15.11 -20.37
CA VAL A 233 -23.89 15.40 -19.81
C VAL A 233 -24.05 16.90 -19.87
N GLY A 234 -24.91 17.39 -20.75
CA GLY A 234 -24.94 18.80 -21.10
C GLY A 234 -23.56 19.28 -21.59
N GLU A 235 -23.05 20.34 -21.00
CA GLU A 235 -21.72 20.87 -21.31
C GLU A 235 -20.58 20.24 -20.49
N LEU A 236 -20.89 19.33 -19.57
CA LEU A 236 -19.90 18.68 -18.72
C LEU A 236 -19.30 17.48 -19.43
N GLN A 237 -18.01 17.50 -19.66
CA GLN A 237 -17.27 16.43 -20.35
C GLN A 237 -16.65 15.45 -19.35
N PHE A 238 -16.77 14.13 -19.66
CA PHE A 238 -16.20 13.04 -18.87
C PHE A 238 -15.13 12.30 -19.68
N GLY A 239 -13.98 12.09 -19.07
CA GLY A 239 -12.82 11.43 -19.69
C GLY A 239 -12.93 9.91 -19.74
N ALA A 240 -11.85 9.25 -20.20
CA ALA A 240 -11.75 7.79 -20.29
C ALA A 240 -11.84 7.11 -18.90
N ASN A 241 -11.36 7.77 -17.86
CA ASN A 241 -11.44 7.32 -16.46
C ASN A 241 -12.80 7.62 -15.79
N GLY A 242 -13.77 8.15 -16.53
CA GLY A 242 -15.10 8.50 -16.03
C GLY A 242 -15.20 9.79 -15.22
N ARG A 243 -14.08 10.50 -14.98
CA ARG A 243 -14.08 11.79 -14.27
C ARG A 243 -14.53 12.92 -15.19
N TYR A 244 -15.25 13.89 -14.61
CA TYR A 244 -15.39 15.19 -15.23
C TYR A 244 -14.02 15.80 -15.50
N THR A 245 -13.86 16.48 -16.60
CA THR A 245 -12.63 17.23 -16.92
C THR A 245 -12.93 18.64 -17.42
N SER A 246 -12.17 19.60 -16.93
CA SER A 246 -12.11 20.96 -17.45
C SER A 246 -11.25 21.07 -18.72
N GLY A 247 -10.52 20.00 -19.07
CA GLY A 247 -9.48 19.98 -20.09
C GLY A 247 -8.07 20.28 -19.55
N ASP A 248 -7.92 20.58 -18.25
CA ASP A 248 -6.63 20.77 -17.56
C ASP A 248 -6.58 19.88 -16.32
N GLU A 249 -5.79 18.82 -16.37
CA GLU A 249 -5.68 17.80 -15.32
C GLU A 249 -5.22 18.39 -13.97
N ALA A 250 -4.35 19.40 -14.00
CA ALA A 250 -3.89 20.03 -12.77
C ALA A 250 -5.01 20.84 -12.10
N LEU A 251 -5.83 21.55 -12.89
CA LEU A 251 -7.02 22.23 -12.36
C LEU A 251 -8.02 21.23 -11.80
N ASP A 252 -8.29 20.13 -12.51
CA ASP A 252 -9.20 19.07 -12.07
C ASP A 252 -8.74 18.49 -10.71
N GLY A 253 -7.43 18.34 -10.50
CA GLY A 253 -6.84 17.90 -9.23
C GLY A 253 -7.02 18.91 -8.09
N TYR A 254 -6.83 20.22 -8.34
CA TYR A 254 -7.08 21.26 -7.35
C TYR A 254 -8.56 21.32 -6.95
N VAL A 255 -9.45 21.26 -7.93
CA VAL A 255 -10.91 21.24 -7.69
C VAL A 255 -11.30 20.05 -6.83
N ALA A 256 -10.80 18.86 -7.16
CA ALA A 256 -11.07 17.64 -6.40
C ALA A 256 -10.60 17.75 -4.95
N GLN A 257 -9.39 18.24 -4.71
CA GLN A 257 -8.86 18.45 -3.36
C GLN A 257 -9.73 19.37 -2.51
N VAL A 258 -10.18 20.50 -3.09
CA VAL A 258 -11.05 21.45 -2.38
C VAL A 258 -12.43 20.84 -2.12
N LEU A 259 -13.03 20.19 -3.12
CA LEU A 259 -14.36 19.59 -2.98
C LEU A 259 -14.39 18.41 -2.02
N GLU A 260 -13.34 17.62 -1.96
CA GLU A 260 -13.24 16.53 -0.95
C GLU A 260 -13.34 17.13 0.47
N GLY A 261 -12.61 18.21 0.76
CA GLY A 261 -12.69 18.93 2.04
C GLY A 261 -14.08 19.56 2.27
N VAL A 262 -14.61 20.26 1.28
CA VAL A 262 -15.94 20.89 1.35
C VAL A 262 -17.05 19.85 1.63
N ILE A 263 -17.01 18.69 0.98
CA ILE A 263 -17.99 17.61 1.17
C ILE A 263 -17.83 16.99 2.58
N ALA A 264 -16.60 16.72 2.99
CA ALA A 264 -16.32 16.15 4.32
C ALA A 264 -16.76 17.05 5.47
N GLU A 265 -16.60 18.37 5.32
CA GLU A 265 -17.03 19.37 6.33
C GLU A 265 -18.56 19.63 6.33
N ASN A 266 -19.28 19.18 5.30
CA ASN A 266 -20.70 19.43 5.11
C ASN A 266 -21.51 18.14 4.89
N PRO A 267 -21.44 17.14 5.79
CA PRO A 267 -22.12 15.86 5.60
C PRO A 267 -23.63 16.04 5.51
N GLY A 268 -24.26 15.36 4.55
CA GLY A 268 -25.72 15.34 4.36
C GLY A 268 -26.30 16.59 3.68
N LYS A 269 -25.50 17.56 3.27
CA LYS A 269 -26.00 18.67 2.43
C LYS A 269 -26.30 18.12 1.02
N ASP A 270 -27.39 18.61 0.46
CA ASP A 270 -27.70 18.42 -0.95
C ASP A 270 -26.72 19.18 -1.87
N ARG A 271 -26.85 18.97 -3.17
CA ARG A 271 -25.95 19.59 -4.16
C ARG A 271 -25.95 21.12 -4.10
N LEU A 272 -27.10 21.77 -3.83
CA LEU A 272 -27.18 23.22 -3.68
C LEU A 272 -26.49 23.69 -2.39
N GLY A 273 -26.64 22.97 -1.29
CA GLY A 273 -25.94 23.24 -0.05
C GLY A 273 -24.42 23.09 -0.18
N LEU A 274 -23.95 22.13 -1.00
CA LEU A 274 -22.53 22.00 -1.34
C LEU A 274 -22.04 23.13 -2.25
N LEU A 275 -22.87 23.58 -3.21
CA LEU A 275 -22.56 24.74 -4.05
C LEU A 275 -22.36 26.01 -3.19
N ARG A 276 -23.23 26.21 -2.18
CA ARG A 276 -23.08 27.30 -1.22
C ARG A 276 -21.78 27.17 -0.43
N ALA A 277 -21.46 26.00 0.06
CA ALA A 277 -20.21 25.76 0.81
C ALA A 277 -18.96 25.98 -0.06
N ALA A 278 -18.99 25.57 -1.33
CA ALA A 278 -17.93 25.86 -2.29
C ALA A 278 -17.76 27.35 -2.58
N TYR A 279 -18.88 28.07 -2.66
CA TYR A 279 -18.87 29.53 -2.78
C TYR A 279 -18.26 30.19 -1.52
N ASP A 280 -18.71 29.76 -0.34
CA ASP A 280 -18.19 30.26 0.94
C ASP A 280 -16.69 29.97 1.10
N HIS A 281 -16.18 28.87 0.57
CA HIS A 281 -14.74 28.59 0.50
C HIS A 281 -14.00 29.70 -0.27
N CYS A 282 -14.53 30.18 -1.38
CA CYS A 282 -13.90 31.23 -2.16
C CYS A 282 -13.82 32.58 -1.41
N ILE A 283 -14.79 32.90 -0.55
CA ILE A 283 -14.90 34.20 0.09
C ILE A 283 -14.36 34.26 1.52
N ASN A 284 -14.25 33.11 2.21
CA ASN A 284 -13.89 33.06 3.64
C ASN A 284 -12.39 32.90 3.91
N GLY A 285 -11.53 33.52 3.09
CA GLY A 285 -10.09 33.64 3.38
C GLY A 285 -9.21 32.57 2.69
N ALA A 286 -9.76 31.64 1.90
CA ALA A 286 -8.96 30.75 1.06
C ALA A 286 -8.17 31.55 0.02
N PHE A 287 -8.77 32.65 -0.48
CA PHE A 287 -8.19 33.49 -1.52
C PHE A 287 -8.04 34.94 -1.05
N LYS A 288 -7.10 35.67 -1.68
CA LYS A 288 -6.85 37.08 -1.42
C LYS A 288 -6.94 37.88 -2.72
N TYR A 289 -7.47 39.11 -2.63
CA TYR A 289 -7.50 39.99 -3.78
C TYR A 289 -6.09 40.44 -4.20
N LEU A 290 -5.82 40.38 -5.50
CA LEU A 290 -4.62 40.93 -6.13
C LEU A 290 -5.00 41.48 -7.51
N LYS A 291 -4.68 42.74 -7.76
CA LYS A 291 -4.92 43.37 -9.06
C LYS A 291 -4.21 42.58 -10.18
N GLY A 292 -4.95 42.28 -11.27
CA GLY A 292 -4.49 41.43 -12.35
C GLY A 292 -4.98 41.88 -13.73
N ASN A 293 -5.06 40.93 -14.66
CA ASN A 293 -5.53 41.19 -16.03
C ASN A 293 -7.00 41.64 -16.04
N ILE A 294 -7.36 42.41 -17.04
CA ILE A 294 -8.71 42.89 -17.28
C ILE A 294 -9.15 42.40 -18.65
N TYR A 295 -10.32 41.75 -18.69
CA TYR A 295 -10.92 41.29 -19.92
C TYR A 295 -11.96 42.25 -20.48
N LYS A 296 -12.16 42.21 -21.78
CA LYS A 296 -13.23 42.96 -22.45
C LYS A 296 -14.57 42.27 -22.23
N LYS A 297 -15.66 43.05 -22.26
CA LYS A 297 -17.02 42.49 -22.24
C LYS A 297 -17.21 41.38 -23.30
N GLY A 298 -17.76 40.27 -22.87
CA GLY A 298 -17.97 39.08 -23.72
C GLY A 298 -16.72 38.30 -24.04
N HIS A 299 -15.56 38.56 -23.38
CA HIS A 299 -14.39 37.68 -23.50
C HIS A 299 -14.67 36.32 -22.87
N THR A 300 -14.27 35.24 -23.53
CA THR A 300 -14.47 33.83 -23.13
C THR A 300 -13.19 33.04 -23.14
N GLY A 301 -13.16 31.87 -22.48
CA GLY A 301 -12.02 30.95 -22.48
C GLY A 301 -10.90 31.33 -21.50
N TRP A 302 -11.17 32.23 -20.57
CA TRP A 302 -10.22 32.64 -19.50
C TRP A 302 -10.36 31.78 -18.24
N GLU A 303 -11.49 31.07 -18.08
CA GLU A 303 -11.92 30.43 -16.85
C GLU A 303 -10.91 29.38 -16.36
N VAL A 304 -10.45 28.50 -17.26
CA VAL A 304 -9.50 27.42 -16.90
C VAL A 304 -8.17 27.99 -16.40
N ALA A 305 -7.60 28.95 -17.15
CA ALA A 305 -6.29 29.52 -16.81
C ALA A 305 -6.35 30.35 -15.51
N ASP A 306 -7.42 31.14 -15.32
CA ASP A 306 -7.58 31.99 -14.16
C ASP A 306 -7.96 31.19 -12.91
N ALA A 307 -8.77 30.12 -13.03
CA ALA A 307 -9.05 29.20 -11.94
C ALA A 307 -7.77 28.50 -11.48
N LYS A 308 -7.00 27.92 -12.39
CA LYS A 308 -5.72 27.29 -12.08
C LYS A 308 -4.78 28.24 -11.37
N SER A 309 -4.61 29.47 -11.91
CA SER A 309 -3.81 30.52 -11.29
C SER A 309 -4.27 30.87 -9.87
N MET A 310 -5.59 30.88 -9.60
CA MET A 310 -6.14 31.16 -8.29
C MET A 310 -5.81 30.06 -7.28
N PHE A 311 -6.01 28.80 -7.64
CA PHE A 311 -5.68 27.67 -6.78
C PHE A 311 -4.18 27.57 -6.49
N GLU A 312 -3.34 27.79 -7.49
CA GLU A 312 -1.87 27.73 -7.33
C GLU A 312 -1.32 28.87 -6.44
N LYS A 313 -1.85 30.07 -6.59
CA LYS A 313 -1.28 31.28 -5.94
C LYS A 313 -2.02 31.72 -4.68
N GLY A 314 -3.25 31.27 -4.48
CA GLY A 314 -4.13 31.70 -3.40
C GLY A 314 -4.52 33.19 -3.49
N ARG A 315 -4.36 33.84 -4.66
CA ARG A 315 -4.65 35.26 -4.85
C ARG A 315 -4.89 35.61 -6.31
N GLY A 316 -5.82 36.53 -6.55
CA GLY A 316 -6.16 36.98 -7.89
C GLY A 316 -7.18 38.14 -7.85
N ASN A 317 -7.65 38.56 -9.02
CA ASN A 317 -8.68 39.61 -9.14
C ASN A 317 -10.09 39.01 -9.30
N CYS A 318 -11.09 39.83 -9.62
CA CYS A 318 -12.47 39.38 -9.81
C CYS A 318 -12.64 38.21 -10.78
N TYR A 319 -11.87 38.19 -11.87
CA TYR A 319 -11.89 37.06 -12.82
C TYR A 319 -11.37 35.75 -12.21
N ASN A 320 -10.29 35.80 -11.43
CA ASN A 320 -9.74 34.65 -10.76
C ASN A 320 -10.70 34.09 -9.68
N PHE A 321 -11.38 34.98 -8.91
CA PHE A 321 -12.42 34.58 -7.95
C PHE A 321 -13.61 33.90 -8.66
N ALA A 322 -14.10 34.54 -9.74
CA ALA A 322 -15.18 33.98 -10.55
C ALA A 322 -14.77 32.61 -11.16
N ALA A 323 -13.55 32.50 -11.71
CA ALA A 323 -13.04 31.29 -12.31
C ALA A 323 -12.88 30.14 -11.30
N ALA A 324 -12.39 30.43 -10.09
CA ALA A 324 -12.28 29.43 -9.03
C ALA A 324 -13.67 28.88 -8.65
N PHE A 325 -14.66 29.76 -8.44
CA PHE A 325 -16.02 29.31 -8.17
C PHE A 325 -16.66 28.59 -9.35
N TRP A 326 -16.45 29.06 -10.58
CA TRP A 326 -16.87 28.36 -11.80
C TRP A 326 -16.36 26.92 -11.84
N ALA A 327 -15.06 26.72 -11.54
CA ALA A 327 -14.46 25.39 -11.55
C ALA A 327 -15.06 24.49 -10.46
N LEU A 328 -15.26 24.99 -9.24
CA LEU A 328 -15.89 24.25 -8.14
C LEU A 328 -17.37 23.92 -8.46
N ALA A 329 -18.12 24.84 -9.05
CA ALA A 329 -19.49 24.61 -9.45
C ALA A 329 -19.59 23.50 -10.50
N ARG A 330 -18.73 23.51 -11.53
CA ARG A 330 -18.67 22.42 -12.54
C ARG A 330 -18.22 21.11 -11.93
N GLY A 331 -17.30 21.14 -10.98
CA GLY A 331 -16.91 19.97 -10.19
C GLY A 331 -18.04 19.40 -9.30
N LEU A 332 -19.10 20.17 -9.05
CA LEU A 332 -20.33 19.71 -8.39
C LEU A 332 -21.45 19.34 -9.39
N GLY A 333 -21.20 19.39 -10.70
CA GLY A 333 -22.15 18.99 -11.74
C GLY A 333 -23.08 20.12 -12.20
N TYR A 334 -22.73 21.38 -11.98
CA TYR A 334 -23.47 22.53 -12.51
C TYR A 334 -22.91 23.00 -13.84
N GLU A 335 -23.77 23.37 -14.78
CA GLU A 335 -23.41 24.05 -16.01
C GLU A 335 -23.17 25.55 -15.70
N ALA A 336 -21.97 25.86 -15.26
CA ALA A 336 -21.55 27.20 -14.88
C ALA A 336 -20.78 27.90 -16.01
N HIS A 337 -21.00 29.20 -16.18
CA HIS A 337 -20.34 30.05 -17.19
C HIS A 337 -19.67 31.25 -16.53
N GLY A 338 -18.38 31.45 -16.82
CA GLY A 338 -17.69 32.67 -16.44
C GLY A 338 -18.10 33.82 -17.36
N LEU A 339 -18.46 34.95 -16.78
CA LEU A 339 -18.83 36.17 -17.53
C LEU A 339 -17.83 37.29 -17.30
N ALA A 340 -17.43 37.92 -18.38
CA ALA A 340 -16.66 39.16 -18.38
C ALA A 340 -17.52 40.30 -18.88
N GLY A 341 -17.64 41.38 -18.09
CA GLY A 341 -18.46 42.52 -18.41
C GLY A 341 -18.13 43.73 -17.55
N PHE A 342 -19.13 44.54 -17.21
CA PHE A 342 -19.01 45.72 -16.37
C PHE A 342 -20.06 45.71 -15.27
N VAL A 343 -19.68 46.13 -14.07
CA VAL A 343 -20.63 46.51 -13.05
C VAL A 343 -20.77 48.06 -13.12
N THR A 344 -21.90 48.54 -13.63
CA THR A 344 -22.04 49.93 -14.06
C THR A 344 -22.10 50.90 -12.91
N THR A 345 -22.46 50.52 -11.68
CA THR A 345 -22.35 51.37 -10.50
C THR A 345 -20.92 51.81 -10.21
N LEU A 346 -19.92 51.01 -10.65
CA LEU A 346 -18.49 51.30 -10.50
C LEU A 346 -17.80 51.64 -11.83
N VAL A 347 -18.49 51.44 -12.97
CA VAL A 347 -17.93 51.58 -14.34
C VAL A 347 -16.61 50.85 -14.49
N GLN A 348 -16.49 49.69 -13.84
CA GLN A 348 -15.26 48.89 -13.84
C GLN A 348 -15.48 47.53 -14.53
N PRO A 349 -14.51 47.08 -15.33
CA PRO A 349 -14.49 45.72 -15.83
C PRO A 349 -14.54 44.73 -14.68
N HIS A 350 -15.39 43.70 -14.78
CA HIS A 350 -15.63 42.74 -13.71
C HIS A 350 -15.91 41.36 -14.25
N GLY A 351 -15.66 40.31 -13.44
CA GLY A 351 -15.92 38.92 -13.73
C GLY A 351 -16.80 38.27 -12.67
N TRP A 352 -17.79 37.53 -13.10
CA TRP A 352 -18.71 36.76 -12.23
C TRP A 352 -19.14 35.47 -12.91
N VAL A 353 -19.97 34.65 -12.23
CA VAL A 353 -20.47 33.38 -12.76
C VAL A 353 -21.98 33.52 -13.00
N TRP A 354 -22.45 32.95 -14.11
CA TRP A 354 -23.86 32.75 -14.43
C TRP A 354 -24.19 31.26 -14.44
N MET A 355 -25.37 30.91 -13.91
CA MET A 355 -25.97 29.58 -14.01
C MET A 355 -27.47 29.68 -14.15
N GLU A 356 -28.08 28.71 -14.81
CA GLU A 356 -29.52 28.48 -14.76
C GLU A 356 -29.81 27.30 -13.82
N LEU A 357 -30.66 27.51 -12.83
CA LEU A 357 -31.08 26.49 -11.87
C LEU A 357 -32.60 26.45 -11.86
N ASP A 358 -33.16 25.30 -12.18
CA ASP A 358 -34.62 25.09 -12.25
C ASP A 358 -35.38 26.13 -13.11
N GLY A 359 -34.77 26.51 -14.23
CA GLY A 359 -35.33 27.50 -15.18
C GLY A 359 -35.20 28.95 -14.73
N VAL A 360 -34.48 29.23 -13.66
CA VAL A 360 -34.20 30.60 -13.19
C VAL A 360 -32.70 30.90 -13.36
N GLU A 361 -32.43 32.07 -13.92
CA GLU A 361 -31.04 32.55 -14.13
C GLU A 361 -30.52 33.29 -12.91
N TYR A 362 -29.29 32.96 -12.50
CA TYR A 362 -28.63 33.53 -11.34
C TYR A 362 -27.22 34.00 -11.67
N PHE A 363 -26.82 35.11 -11.00
CA PHE A 363 -25.45 35.55 -10.88
C PHE A 363 -24.86 35.11 -9.53
N PHE A 364 -23.58 34.84 -9.55
CA PHE A 364 -22.75 34.51 -8.38
C PHE A 364 -21.48 35.34 -8.48
N ASP A 365 -21.26 36.21 -7.51
CA ASP A 365 -20.15 37.15 -7.54
C ASP A 365 -19.30 37.06 -6.26
N PRO A 366 -18.36 36.08 -6.22
CA PRO A 366 -17.58 35.84 -5.02
C PRO A 366 -16.62 36.98 -4.69
N GLU A 367 -16.13 37.77 -5.67
CA GLU A 367 -15.19 38.84 -5.39
C GLU A 367 -15.90 40.03 -4.81
N LEU A 368 -17.03 40.45 -5.37
CA LEU A 368 -17.81 41.55 -4.82
C LEU A 368 -18.33 41.25 -3.41
N HIS A 369 -18.70 39.98 -3.14
CA HIS A 369 -19.05 39.51 -1.80
C HIS A 369 -17.85 39.59 -0.84
N TYR A 370 -16.68 39.13 -1.29
CA TYR A 370 -15.43 39.24 -0.54
C TYR A 370 -15.10 40.65 -0.17
N ASP A 371 -15.21 41.60 -1.10
CA ASP A 371 -14.96 43.05 -0.86
C ASP A 371 -15.89 43.63 0.21
N TYR A 372 -17.18 43.24 0.24
CA TYR A 372 -18.10 43.66 1.29
C TYR A 372 -17.67 43.18 2.67
N ILE A 373 -17.21 41.95 2.79
CA ILE A 373 -16.73 41.35 4.05
C ILE A 373 -15.47 42.09 4.52
N TYR A 374 -14.51 42.32 3.63
CA TYR A 374 -13.22 42.92 3.97
C TYR A 374 -13.31 44.43 4.29
N ASP A 375 -14.12 45.16 3.54
CA ASP A 375 -14.31 46.59 3.76
C ASP A 375 -15.25 46.91 4.93
N LYS A 376 -15.76 45.86 5.63
CA LYS A 376 -16.71 45.99 6.75
C LYS A 376 -17.95 46.82 6.40
N ARG A 377 -18.37 46.78 5.15
CA ARG A 377 -19.63 47.40 4.70
C ARG A 377 -20.80 46.48 5.07
N GLU A 378 -22.03 46.96 4.93
CA GLU A 378 -23.21 46.11 5.05
C GLU A 378 -23.08 44.97 4.03
N VAL A 379 -22.90 43.73 4.54
CA VAL A 379 -22.64 42.56 3.70
C VAL A 379 -23.90 42.23 2.92
N LYS A 380 -23.83 42.28 1.60
CA LYS A 380 -24.86 41.73 0.72
C LYS A 380 -24.42 40.38 0.23
N ASP A 381 -25.29 39.39 0.39
CA ASP A 381 -25.03 38.05 -0.12
C ASP A 381 -25.14 38.05 -1.65
N MET A 382 -24.04 37.79 -2.31
CA MET A 382 -23.92 37.71 -3.77
C MET A 382 -24.00 36.27 -4.30
N PHE A 383 -24.47 35.34 -3.47
CA PHE A 383 -24.78 33.96 -3.86
C PHE A 383 -26.23 33.90 -4.37
N MET A 384 -26.44 33.38 -5.58
CA MET A 384 -27.76 33.22 -6.21
C MET A 384 -28.54 34.51 -6.35
N LEU A 385 -27.92 35.55 -6.85
CA LEU A 385 -28.64 36.78 -7.20
C LEU A 385 -29.43 36.55 -8.48
N ALA A 386 -30.77 36.50 -8.40
CA ALA A 386 -31.60 36.32 -9.59
C ALA A 386 -31.35 37.44 -10.61
N VAL A 387 -31.13 37.07 -11.87
CA VAL A 387 -30.85 38.03 -12.96
C VAL A 387 -31.96 39.08 -13.09
N ALA A 388 -33.22 38.66 -12.88
CA ALA A 388 -34.38 39.55 -12.87
C ALA A 388 -34.29 40.64 -11.78
N ASP A 389 -33.62 40.34 -10.66
CA ASP A 389 -33.47 41.24 -9.51
C ASP A 389 -32.13 41.98 -9.51
N ALA A 390 -31.22 41.60 -10.43
CA ALA A 390 -29.87 42.17 -10.53
C ALA A 390 -29.83 43.62 -11.03
N GLY A 391 -30.97 44.20 -11.38
CA GLY A 391 -31.09 45.60 -11.87
C GLY A 391 -30.53 46.66 -10.95
N TRP A 392 -30.37 46.37 -9.62
CA TRP A 392 -29.73 47.25 -8.64
C TRP A 392 -28.21 47.40 -8.83
N TRP A 393 -27.57 46.32 -9.38
CA TRP A 393 -26.12 46.27 -9.58
C TRP A 393 -25.68 46.66 -10.97
N HIS A 394 -26.65 46.75 -11.92
CA HIS A 394 -26.41 47.12 -13.30
C HIS A 394 -25.28 46.33 -13.95
N TYR A 395 -25.35 44.98 -13.84
CA TYR A 395 -24.45 44.12 -14.60
C TYR A 395 -24.68 44.32 -16.10
N ASP A 396 -23.63 44.67 -16.82
CA ASP A 396 -23.63 44.76 -18.28
C ASP A 396 -22.81 43.64 -18.90
N TRP A 397 -23.47 42.67 -19.47
CA TRP A 397 -22.86 41.42 -19.99
C TRP A 397 -23.37 41.08 -21.39
N THR A 398 -22.68 40.12 -22.04
CA THR A 398 -23.20 39.44 -23.23
C THR A 398 -23.98 38.21 -22.79
N PRO A 399 -25.28 38.04 -23.16
CA PRO A 399 -26.04 36.85 -22.79
C PRO A 399 -25.34 35.54 -23.22
N VAL A 400 -25.43 34.50 -22.38
CA VAL A 400 -24.96 33.17 -22.73
C VAL A 400 -25.78 32.61 -23.85
N ASN A 401 -25.10 32.12 -24.90
CA ASN A 401 -25.78 31.45 -26.00
C ASN A 401 -26.15 30.03 -25.54
N LYS A 402 -27.44 29.78 -25.26
CA LYS A 402 -27.95 28.50 -24.76
C LYS A 402 -28.04 27.43 -25.84
N GLY A 403 -27.28 27.46 -26.93
CA GLY A 403 -27.31 26.45 -28.00
C GLY A 403 -28.73 25.97 -28.33
N ALA A 404 -29.17 26.10 -29.58
CA ALA A 404 -30.49 25.64 -29.98
C ALA A 404 -30.58 24.11 -30.04
#